data_a0071d52c6423eaa6c6190a379bf3796
#
_entry.id   a0071d52c6423eaa6c6190a379bf3796
#
_cell.length_a   1.000
_cell.length_b   1.000
_cell.length_c   1.000
_cell.angle_alpha   90.00
_cell.angle_beta   90.00
_cell.angle_gamma   90.00
#
_symmetry.space_group_name_H-M   'P 1'
#
loop_
_entity.id
_entity.type
_entity.pdbx_description
1 polymer ?
#
loop_
_entity_poly.entity_id
_entity_poly.type
_entity_poly.pdbx_seq_one_letter_code
_entity_poly.pdbx_strand_id
1 'polypeptide(L)'
;MIDVLDKERQGLDPRLKEIVDREQQEDKDYVVCATCSHVIAKLSDRTEVNGSFDHWFTNPYGLEFHVGCFRDALGCAISGQRVAADTWFPGFRWRLANCEQCHHHLGWYFDQQDGYFYGLVLDYIQEA
;
A
#
# COMPACT_ATOMS: atom_id res chain seq x y z
N MET A 1 7.61 -28.97 -4.09
CA MET A 1 8.22 -27.97 -3.17
C MET A 1 7.39 -27.77 -1.93
N ILE A 2 6.10 -27.50 -2.09
CA ILE A 2 5.20 -27.25 -0.95
C ILE A 2 5.10 -28.51 -0.07
N ASP A 3 5.00 -29.69 -0.66
CA ASP A 3 4.93 -30.94 0.07
C ASP A 3 6.21 -31.23 0.87
N VAL A 4 7.35 -30.85 0.31
CA VAL A 4 8.64 -30.99 0.99
C VAL A 4 8.69 -30.04 2.19
N LEU A 5 8.20 -28.82 2.03
CA LEU A 5 8.14 -27.84 3.10
C LEU A 5 7.21 -28.27 4.23
N ASP A 6 6.05 -28.84 3.88
CA ASP A 6 5.10 -29.35 4.87
C ASP A 6 5.66 -30.54 5.65
N LYS A 7 6.37 -31.43 4.98
CA LYS A 7 7.05 -32.54 5.63
C LYS A 7 8.16 -32.05 6.55
N GLU A 8 8.91 -31.05 6.12
CA GLU A 8 9.97 -30.44 6.91
C GLU A 8 9.42 -29.74 8.14
N ARG A 9 8.23 -29.14 8.05
CA ARG A 9 7.58 -28.53 9.21
C ARG A 9 7.32 -29.48 10.35
N GLN A 10 7.02 -30.73 10.06
CA GLN A 10 6.74 -31.72 11.07
C GLN A 10 7.99 -32.20 11.82
N GLY A 11 9.16 -32.06 11.20
CA GLY A 11 10.44 -32.42 11.77
C GLY A 11 11.41 -31.26 11.99
N LEU A 12 10.92 -30.02 11.89
CA LEU A 12 11.78 -28.85 12.00
C LEU A 12 12.30 -28.61 13.41
N ASP A 13 13.55 -28.15 13.48
CA ASP A 13 14.12 -27.54 14.66
C ASP A 13 13.17 -26.42 15.16
N PRO A 14 12.92 -26.33 16.48
CA PRO A 14 12.05 -25.27 17.02
C PRO A 14 12.40 -23.85 16.58
N ARG A 15 13.66 -23.56 16.34
CA ARG A 15 14.10 -22.24 15.89
C ARG A 15 13.64 -21.94 14.46
N LEU A 16 13.66 -22.94 13.58
CA LEU A 16 13.17 -22.81 12.20
C LEU A 16 11.66 -22.68 12.20
N LYS A 17 10.98 -23.36 13.10
CA LYS A 17 9.54 -23.26 13.25
C LYS A 17 9.12 -21.85 13.66
N GLU A 18 9.86 -21.22 14.58
CA GLU A 18 9.61 -19.84 14.97
C GLU A 18 9.74 -18.88 13.77
N ILE A 19 10.76 -19.07 12.93
CA ILE A 19 10.96 -18.23 11.74
C ILE A 19 9.78 -18.39 10.77
N VAL A 20 9.35 -19.62 10.54
CA VAL A 20 8.21 -19.90 9.65
C VAL A 20 6.93 -19.28 10.20
N ASP A 21 6.66 -19.46 11.49
CA ASP A 21 5.47 -18.90 12.14
C ASP A 21 5.48 -17.38 12.11
N ARG A 22 6.66 -16.76 12.27
CA ARG A 22 6.82 -15.31 12.18
C ARG A 22 6.54 -14.80 10.77
N GLU A 23 7.03 -15.48 9.74
CA GLU A 23 6.77 -15.13 8.35
C GLU A 23 5.28 -15.20 8.03
N GLN A 24 4.60 -16.23 8.50
CA GLN A 24 3.16 -16.38 8.32
C GLN A 24 2.38 -15.29 9.04
N GLN A 25 2.85 -14.83 10.19
CA GLN A 25 2.22 -13.75 10.94
C GLN A 25 2.45 -12.42 10.26
N GLU A 26 3.62 -12.19 9.67
CA GLU A 26 3.91 -10.99 8.89
C GLU A 26 3.01 -10.85 7.68
N ASP A 27 2.64 -11.97 7.03
CA ASP A 27 1.73 -11.97 5.88
C ASP A 27 0.35 -11.40 6.22
N LYS A 28 -0.04 -11.41 7.49
CA LYS A 28 -1.31 -10.83 7.96
C LYS A 28 -1.23 -9.33 8.16
N ASP A 29 -0.03 -8.76 8.15
CA ASP A 29 0.21 -7.34 8.38
C ASP A 29 0.36 -6.56 7.07
N TYR A 30 -0.26 -7.05 6.01
CA TYR A 30 -0.22 -6.43 4.70
C TYR A 30 -1.57 -5.85 4.31
N VAL A 31 -1.47 -4.86 3.44
CA VAL A 31 -2.60 -4.25 2.74
C VAL A 31 -2.56 -4.77 1.32
N VAL A 32 -3.68 -5.24 0.82
CA VAL A 32 -3.79 -5.84 -0.52
C VAL A 32 -4.79 -5.08 -1.38
N CYS A 33 -4.63 -5.19 -2.69
CA CYS A 33 -5.58 -4.67 -3.65
C CYS A 33 -6.94 -5.38 -3.48
N ALA A 34 -8.01 -4.63 -3.32
CA ALA A 34 -9.34 -5.20 -3.13
C ALA A 34 -9.83 -5.99 -4.36
N THR A 35 -9.28 -5.71 -5.53
CA THR A 35 -9.68 -6.35 -6.78
C THR A 35 -8.97 -7.68 -7.03
N CYS A 36 -7.63 -7.73 -6.81
CA CYS A 36 -6.84 -8.91 -7.20
C CYS A 36 -6.04 -9.53 -6.04
N SER A 37 -6.09 -8.95 -4.85
CA SER A 37 -5.38 -9.41 -3.65
C SER A 37 -3.85 -9.32 -3.74
N HIS A 38 -3.33 -8.60 -4.73
CA HIS A 38 -1.89 -8.30 -4.79
C HIS A 38 -1.47 -7.49 -3.56
N VAL A 39 -0.35 -7.84 -2.96
CA VAL A 39 0.20 -7.08 -1.82
C VAL A 39 0.63 -5.70 -2.29
N ILE A 40 0.09 -4.66 -1.67
CA ILE A 40 0.36 -3.27 -2.03
C ILE A 40 1.33 -2.62 -1.05
N ALA A 41 1.09 -2.77 0.25
CA ALA A 41 1.86 -2.10 1.28
C ALA A 41 1.82 -2.91 2.57
N LYS A 42 2.63 -2.51 3.54
CA LYS A 42 2.56 -3.04 4.91
C LYS A 42 1.67 -2.14 5.74
N LEU A 43 0.97 -2.72 6.71
CA LEU A 43 0.24 -1.92 7.69
C LEU A 43 1.16 -0.96 8.43
N SER A 44 2.41 -1.36 8.68
CA SER A 44 3.42 -0.51 9.32
C SER A 44 3.87 0.67 8.46
N ASP A 45 3.54 0.68 7.17
CA ASP A 45 3.83 1.81 6.29
C ASP A 45 2.82 2.96 6.43
N ARG A 46 1.74 2.78 7.18
CA ARG A 46 0.80 3.86 7.46
C ARG A 46 1.51 5.00 8.16
N THR A 47 1.23 6.21 7.73
CA THR A 47 1.88 7.40 8.27
C THR A 47 0.89 8.56 8.36
N GLU A 48 1.20 9.52 9.19
CA GLU A 48 0.42 10.75 9.29
C GLU A 48 1.02 11.81 8.38
N VAL A 49 0.16 12.50 7.64
CA VAL A 49 0.52 13.66 6.85
C VAL A 49 -0.46 14.77 7.24
N ASN A 50 0.05 15.94 7.52
CA ASN A 50 -0.77 17.07 8.00
C ASN A 50 -1.62 16.69 9.21
N GLY A 51 -1.06 15.86 10.10
CA GLY A 51 -1.67 15.52 11.38
C GLY A 51 -2.64 14.33 11.37
N SER A 52 -2.83 13.66 10.24
CA SER A 52 -3.74 12.52 10.17
C SER A 52 -3.27 11.46 9.17
N PHE A 53 -3.56 10.21 9.48
CA PHE A 53 -3.38 9.12 8.53
C PHE A 53 -4.37 9.21 7.39
N ASP A 54 -5.65 9.47 7.68
CA ASP A 54 -6.70 9.48 6.68
C ASP A 54 -7.24 10.89 6.43
N HIS A 55 -7.70 11.09 5.21
CA HIS A 55 -8.23 12.36 4.73
C HIS A 55 -9.41 12.13 3.81
N TRP A 56 -10.36 13.06 3.80
CA TRP A 56 -11.44 13.09 2.85
C TRP A 56 -11.21 14.21 1.85
N PHE A 57 -11.16 13.86 0.56
CA PHE A 57 -10.95 14.83 -0.51
C PHE A 57 -12.01 14.69 -1.59
N THR A 58 -12.31 15.81 -2.23
CA THR A 58 -13.22 15.87 -3.36
C THR A 58 -12.44 16.32 -4.59
N ASN A 59 -12.54 15.56 -5.71
CA ASN A 59 -11.87 15.95 -6.94
C ASN A 59 -12.64 17.06 -7.67
N PRO A 60 -12.07 17.67 -8.75
CA PRO A 60 -12.77 18.73 -9.50
C PRO A 60 -14.11 18.30 -10.11
N TYR A 61 -14.36 17.00 -10.25
CA TYR A 61 -15.62 16.47 -10.77
C TYR A 61 -16.66 16.21 -9.68
N GLY A 62 -16.34 16.51 -8.42
CA GLY A 62 -17.25 16.32 -7.30
C GLY A 62 -17.23 14.92 -6.69
N LEU A 63 -16.31 14.04 -7.10
CA LEU A 63 -16.15 12.72 -6.51
C LEU A 63 -15.35 12.81 -5.22
N GLU A 64 -15.85 12.16 -4.17
CA GLU A 64 -15.25 12.16 -2.85
C GLU A 64 -14.45 10.89 -2.63
N PHE A 65 -13.25 11.02 -2.06
CA PHE A 65 -12.35 9.91 -1.79
C PHE A 65 -11.90 9.92 -0.33
N HIS A 66 -11.92 8.76 0.29
CA HIS A 66 -11.32 8.53 1.60
C HIS A 66 -9.93 7.96 1.38
N VAL A 67 -8.91 8.74 1.71
CA VAL A 67 -7.51 8.46 1.36
C VAL A 67 -6.70 8.22 2.61
N GLY A 68 -5.94 7.13 2.64
CA GLY A 68 -4.99 6.83 3.70
C GLY A 68 -3.56 7.06 3.22
N CYS A 69 -2.70 7.56 4.10
CA CYS A 69 -1.32 7.89 3.79
C CYS A 69 -0.37 6.75 4.16
N PHE A 70 0.49 6.37 3.22
CA PHE A 70 1.48 5.32 3.38
C PHE A 70 2.86 5.84 3.01
N ARG A 71 3.86 5.57 3.85
CA ARG A 71 5.25 5.97 3.56
C ARG A 71 5.78 5.26 2.34
N ASP A 72 5.31 4.03 2.10
CA ASP A 72 5.70 3.25 0.95
C ASP A 72 4.55 2.35 0.52
N ALA A 73 4.54 1.98 -0.76
CA ALA A 73 3.55 1.06 -1.32
C ALA A 73 4.17 0.38 -2.53
N LEU A 74 5.06 -0.58 -2.27
CA LEU A 74 5.88 -1.23 -3.31
C LEU A 74 5.05 -2.04 -4.31
N GLY A 75 3.83 -2.40 -3.96
CA GLY A 75 2.92 -3.09 -4.88
C GLY A 75 2.22 -2.18 -5.88
N CYS A 76 2.47 -0.88 -5.82
CA CYS A 76 1.94 0.08 -6.78
C CYS A 76 2.94 0.37 -7.90
N ALA A 77 2.42 0.52 -9.12
CA ALA A 77 3.14 1.10 -10.23
C ALA A 77 2.75 2.58 -10.34
N ILE A 78 3.74 3.44 -10.49
CA ILE A 78 3.55 4.88 -10.62
C ILE A 78 3.53 5.23 -12.09
N SER A 79 2.56 6.03 -12.53
CA SER A 79 2.39 6.41 -13.92
C SER A 79 1.98 7.86 -14.08
N GLY A 80 2.16 8.38 -15.30
CA GLY A 80 1.81 9.75 -15.64
C GLY A 80 2.91 10.74 -15.28
N GLN A 81 2.69 11.99 -15.67
CA GLN A 81 3.60 13.08 -15.35
C GLN A 81 3.29 13.65 -13.96
N ARG A 82 4.30 14.26 -13.35
CA ARG A 82 4.10 14.99 -12.10
C ARG A 82 3.24 16.22 -12.33
N VAL A 83 2.20 16.34 -11.53
CA VAL A 83 1.22 17.43 -11.66
C VAL A 83 1.14 18.18 -10.34
N ALA A 84 1.26 19.52 -10.41
CA ALA A 84 1.07 20.37 -9.25
C ALA A 84 -0.37 20.87 -9.13
N ALA A 85 -1.10 20.95 -10.24
CA ALA A 85 -2.47 21.41 -10.26
C ALA A 85 -3.39 20.48 -9.48
N ASP A 86 -4.35 21.05 -8.75
CA ASP A 86 -5.37 20.32 -7.99
C ASP A 86 -4.79 19.35 -6.95
N THR A 87 -3.56 19.56 -6.49
CA THR A 87 -2.97 18.71 -5.47
C THR A 87 -3.73 18.87 -4.15
N TRP A 88 -3.99 17.73 -3.49
CA TRP A 88 -4.63 17.71 -2.18
C TRP A 88 -3.64 17.99 -1.03
N PHE A 89 -2.36 17.91 -1.31
CA PHE A 89 -1.31 18.17 -0.32
C PHE A 89 -0.42 19.30 -0.82
N PRO A 90 -0.72 20.55 -0.46
CA PRO A 90 0.06 21.70 -0.92
C PRO A 90 1.57 21.49 -0.68
N GLY A 91 2.37 21.83 -1.70
CA GLY A 91 3.81 21.60 -1.69
C GLY A 91 4.23 20.27 -2.32
N PHE A 92 3.30 19.34 -2.54
CA PHE A 92 3.55 18.06 -3.22
C PHE A 92 2.96 18.08 -4.62
N ARG A 93 3.64 17.43 -5.55
CA ARG A 93 3.11 17.10 -6.86
C ARG A 93 2.60 15.66 -6.82
N TRP A 94 1.69 15.32 -7.71
CA TRP A 94 1.10 13.98 -7.71
C TRP A 94 1.28 13.28 -9.05
N ARG A 95 1.33 11.96 -8.99
CA ARG A 95 1.26 11.03 -10.12
C ARG A 95 0.27 9.94 -9.76
N LEU A 96 -0.19 9.19 -10.75
CA LEU A 96 -1.12 8.09 -10.50
C LEU A 96 -0.38 6.89 -9.89
N ALA A 97 -1.02 6.23 -8.93
CA ALA A 97 -0.57 4.97 -8.36
C ALA A 97 -1.61 3.90 -8.65
N ASN A 98 -1.19 2.85 -9.35
CA ASN A 98 -2.05 1.75 -9.77
C ASN A 98 -1.53 0.44 -9.21
N CYS A 99 -2.41 -0.55 -9.04
CA CYS A 99 -1.97 -1.89 -8.69
C CYS A 99 -1.03 -2.42 -9.79
N GLU A 100 0.16 -2.85 -9.41
CA GLU A 100 1.14 -3.36 -10.35
C GLU A 100 0.63 -4.61 -11.08
N GLN A 101 -0.21 -5.40 -10.43
CA GLN A 101 -0.71 -6.66 -10.99
C GLN A 101 -1.94 -6.49 -11.88
N CYS A 102 -3.00 -5.87 -11.37
CA CYS A 102 -4.26 -5.76 -12.12
C CYS A 102 -4.48 -4.38 -12.76
N HIS A 103 -3.60 -3.43 -12.51
CA HIS A 103 -3.61 -2.08 -13.06
C HIS A 103 -4.77 -1.20 -12.59
N HIS A 104 -5.56 -1.65 -11.62
CA HIS A 104 -6.61 -0.82 -11.03
C HIS A 104 -6.01 0.42 -10.39
N HIS A 105 -6.62 1.58 -10.64
CA HIS A 105 -6.19 2.84 -10.00
C HIS A 105 -6.47 2.76 -8.49
N LEU A 106 -5.43 2.88 -7.69
CA LEU A 106 -5.55 2.77 -6.24
C LEU A 106 -5.39 4.10 -5.51
N GLY A 107 -4.76 5.07 -6.13
CA GLY A 107 -4.52 6.36 -5.50
C GLY A 107 -3.45 7.16 -6.22
N TRP A 108 -2.64 7.86 -5.44
CA TRP A 108 -1.65 8.79 -5.98
C TRP A 108 -0.34 8.67 -5.23
N TYR A 109 0.74 8.96 -5.97
CA TYR A 109 2.07 9.12 -5.42
C TYR A 109 2.34 10.61 -5.32
N PHE A 110 2.58 11.09 -4.11
CA PHE A 110 2.85 12.50 -3.84
C PHE A 110 4.34 12.68 -3.56
N ASP A 111 4.99 13.59 -4.27
CA ASP A 111 6.40 13.84 -4.03
C ASP A 111 6.74 15.33 -4.01
N GLN A 112 7.81 15.62 -3.32
CA GLN A 112 8.45 16.94 -3.29
C GLN A 112 9.96 16.72 -3.25
N GLN A 113 10.73 17.80 -3.20
CA GLN A 113 12.19 17.69 -3.24
C GLN A 113 12.75 16.81 -2.14
N ASP A 114 12.16 16.84 -0.95
CA ASP A 114 12.71 16.20 0.24
C ASP A 114 11.93 14.95 0.69
N GLY A 115 11.02 14.45 -0.10
CA GLY A 115 10.29 13.26 0.31
C GLY A 115 9.11 12.90 -0.56
N TYR A 116 8.49 11.77 -0.22
CA TYR A 116 7.33 11.26 -0.92
C TYR A 116 6.45 10.45 0.03
N PHE A 117 5.22 10.24 -0.37
CA PHE A 117 4.32 9.28 0.25
C PHE A 117 3.22 8.89 -0.76
N TYR A 118 2.47 7.85 -0.43
CA TYR A 118 1.33 7.41 -1.24
C TYR A 118 0.04 7.75 -0.52
N GLY A 119 -0.92 8.32 -1.25
CA GLY A 119 -2.29 8.46 -0.78
C GLY A 119 -3.15 7.41 -1.48
N LEU A 120 -3.57 6.38 -0.77
CA LEU A 120 -4.35 5.28 -1.34
C LEU A 120 -5.82 5.40 -0.93
N VAL A 121 -6.71 5.17 -1.89
CA VAL A 121 -8.15 5.17 -1.63
C VAL A 121 -8.47 3.94 -0.79
N LEU A 122 -8.97 4.15 0.43
CA LEU A 122 -9.17 3.07 1.38
C LEU A 122 -10.22 2.06 0.93
N ASP A 123 -11.17 2.48 0.10
CA ASP A 123 -12.18 1.59 -0.48
C ASP A 123 -11.60 0.62 -1.52
N TYR A 124 -10.40 0.88 -2.05
CA TYR A 124 -9.78 0.09 -3.11
C TYR A 124 -8.73 -0.89 -2.59
N ILE A 125 -8.48 -0.88 -1.30
CA ILE A 125 -7.53 -1.75 -0.63
C ILE A 125 -8.20 -2.38 0.59
N GLN A 126 -7.60 -3.47 1.10
CA GLN A 126 -8.11 -4.13 2.29
C GLN A 126 -6.96 -4.76 3.06
N GLU A 127 -7.17 -4.97 4.35
CA GLU A 127 -6.21 -5.70 5.16
C GLU A 127 -6.29 -7.20 4.81
N ALA A 128 -5.12 -7.79 4.67
CA ALA A 128 -5.02 -9.21 4.36
C ALA A 128 -5.39 -10.09 5.56
#